data_1a330598829a9c863d1d9bc09ec04823
#
_entry.id   1a330598829a9c863d1d9bc09ec04823
#
_cell.length_a   1.000
_cell.length_b   1.000
_cell.length_c   1.000
_cell.angle_alpha   90.00
_cell.angle_beta   90.00
_cell.angle_gamma   90.00
#
_symmetry.space_group_name_H-M   'P 1'
#
loop_
_entity.id
_entity.type
_entity.pdbx_description
1 polymer ?
#
loop_
_entity_poly.entity_id
_entity_poly.type
_entity_poly.pdbx_seq_one_letter_code
_entity_poly.pdbx_strand_id
1 'polypeptide(L)'
;LGAPIVAVVYQRGAFDSEASRLVTGLLMAYGLGMPAYLARDVLVRVFYALGDGTTPFRLSLAGIGLNVVFDWLLVGGPTPWGDQLPFSFGAPGLVLATVAINVLTCAALLLRLQHRLDILPLTTWAVDAGRLCVAGVAGALPAWLLSSVVQWPQGTIGGLLQVSLSGALGLVLFGLIGTVLGVPEVQDLGGSLLRRFRTR
;
A
#
# COMPACT_ATOMS: atom_id res chain seq x y z
N LEU A 1 0.66 -12.68 -3.71
CA LEU A 1 -0.64 -13.17 -3.19
C LEU A 1 -1.87 -12.53 -3.88
N GLY A 2 -1.72 -11.45 -4.65
CA GLY A 2 -2.85 -10.75 -5.29
C GLY A 2 -3.70 -11.67 -6.18
N ALA A 3 -3.07 -12.41 -7.08
CA ALA A 3 -3.79 -13.30 -7.99
C ALA A 3 -4.63 -14.39 -7.27
N PRO A 4 -4.11 -15.13 -6.28
CA PRO A 4 -4.93 -16.08 -5.51
C PRO A 4 -6.09 -15.42 -4.76
N ILE A 5 -5.90 -14.21 -4.20
CA ILE A 5 -6.97 -13.47 -3.53
C ILE A 5 -8.08 -13.12 -4.51
N VAL A 6 -7.72 -12.55 -5.66
CA VAL A 6 -8.69 -12.19 -6.71
C VAL A 6 -9.43 -13.43 -7.23
N ALA A 7 -8.72 -14.53 -7.43
CA ALA A 7 -9.34 -15.79 -7.87
C ALA A 7 -10.38 -16.31 -6.86
N VAL A 8 -10.05 -16.33 -5.57
CA VAL A 8 -10.95 -16.81 -4.52
C VAL A 8 -12.20 -15.92 -4.39
N VAL A 9 -12.05 -14.61 -4.51
CA VAL A 9 -13.14 -13.65 -4.25
C VAL A 9 -14.02 -13.45 -5.50
N TYR A 10 -13.40 -13.33 -6.67
CA TYR A 10 -14.08 -12.84 -7.87
C TYR A 10 -14.23 -13.88 -8.98
N GLN A 11 -13.40 -14.93 -9.03
CA GLN A 11 -13.40 -15.87 -10.16
C GLN A 11 -14.61 -16.81 -10.12
N ARG A 12 -15.79 -16.24 -10.44
CA ARG A 12 -17.07 -16.95 -10.51
C ARG A 12 -17.88 -16.45 -11.71
N GLY A 13 -18.52 -17.35 -12.41
CA GLY A 13 -19.42 -16.99 -13.53
C GLY A 13 -18.68 -16.36 -14.72
N ALA A 14 -19.08 -15.15 -15.11
CA ALA A 14 -18.55 -14.42 -16.26
C ALA A 14 -17.20 -13.73 -16.02
N PHE A 15 -16.60 -13.86 -14.82
CA PHE A 15 -15.31 -13.24 -14.49
C PHE A 15 -14.14 -14.09 -15.07
N ASP A 16 -13.62 -13.65 -16.18
CA ASP A 16 -12.58 -14.36 -16.94
C ASP A 16 -11.15 -14.11 -16.41
N SER A 17 -10.18 -14.75 -17.05
CA SER A 17 -8.76 -14.64 -16.68
C SER A 17 -8.16 -13.27 -17.00
N GLU A 18 -8.72 -12.53 -17.95
CA GLU A 18 -8.25 -11.18 -18.31
C GLU A 18 -8.70 -10.17 -17.26
N ALA A 19 -9.96 -10.21 -16.87
CA ALA A 19 -10.49 -9.42 -15.75
C ALA A 19 -9.73 -9.71 -14.45
N SER A 20 -9.40 -10.98 -14.18
CA SER A 20 -8.62 -11.37 -13.01
C SER A 20 -7.22 -10.75 -13.01
N ARG A 21 -6.51 -10.73 -14.15
CA ARG A 21 -5.20 -10.07 -14.26
C ARG A 21 -5.28 -8.57 -14.04
N LEU A 22 -6.28 -7.92 -14.63
CA LEU A 22 -6.51 -6.49 -14.49
C LEU A 22 -6.77 -6.12 -13.02
N VAL A 23 -7.70 -6.81 -12.35
CA VAL A 23 -8.01 -6.55 -10.93
C VAL A 23 -6.81 -6.85 -10.03
N THR A 24 -6.01 -7.89 -10.34
CA THR A 24 -4.78 -8.18 -9.61
C THR A 24 -3.77 -7.03 -9.75
N GLY A 25 -3.61 -6.47 -10.93
CA GLY A 25 -2.74 -5.30 -11.18
C GLY A 25 -3.20 -4.06 -10.39
N LEU A 26 -4.50 -3.78 -10.38
CA LEU A 26 -5.10 -2.71 -9.59
C LEU A 26 -4.86 -2.93 -8.08
N LEU A 27 -5.09 -4.14 -7.58
CA LEU A 27 -4.89 -4.49 -6.17
C LEU A 27 -3.44 -4.30 -5.73
N MET A 28 -2.48 -4.70 -6.57
CA MET A 28 -1.05 -4.50 -6.30
C MET A 28 -0.69 -3.01 -6.27
N ALA A 29 -1.17 -2.24 -7.22
CA ALA A 29 -0.94 -0.79 -7.27
C ALA A 29 -1.53 -0.09 -6.03
N TYR A 30 -2.75 -0.42 -5.62
CA TYR A 30 -3.34 0.09 -4.38
C TYR A 30 -2.55 -0.32 -3.14
N GLY A 31 -2.08 -1.57 -3.08
CA GLY A 31 -1.27 -2.06 -1.95
C GLY A 31 0.00 -1.24 -1.75
N LEU A 32 0.68 -0.85 -2.83
CA LEU A 32 1.85 0.04 -2.78
C LEU A 32 1.50 1.44 -2.26
N GLY A 33 0.30 1.95 -2.56
CA GLY A 33 -0.16 3.27 -2.15
C GLY A 33 -0.68 3.36 -0.72
N MET A 34 -1.09 2.24 -0.12
CA MET A 34 -1.74 2.22 1.19
C MET A 34 -1.00 2.99 2.29
N PRO A 35 0.32 2.83 2.48
CA PRO A 35 1.04 3.59 3.51
C PRO A 35 0.93 5.10 3.32
N ALA A 36 1.03 5.58 2.06
CA ALA A 36 0.91 7.01 1.75
C ALA A 36 -0.52 7.53 1.98
N TYR A 37 -1.53 6.74 1.68
CA TYR A 37 -2.93 7.06 1.98
C TYR A 37 -3.15 7.27 3.47
N LEU A 38 -2.74 6.29 4.29
CA LEU A 38 -2.91 6.35 5.74
C LEU A 38 -2.11 7.51 6.36
N ALA A 39 -0.87 7.71 5.93
CA ALA A 39 -0.03 8.81 6.41
C ALA A 39 -0.65 10.18 6.06
N ARG A 40 -1.14 10.35 4.83
CA ARG A 40 -1.84 11.58 4.40
C ARG A 40 -3.07 11.85 5.27
N ASP A 41 -3.90 10.85 5.54
CA ASP A 41 -5.09 10.99 6.36
C ASP A 41 -4.76 11.45 7.79
N VAL A 42 -3.73 10.87 8.40
CA VAL A 42 -3.24 11.29 9.72
C VAL A 42 -2.76 12.74 9.67
N LEU A 43 -1.95 13.11 8.68
CA LEU A 43 -1.43 14.47 8.53
C LEU A 43 -2.54 15.52 8.36
N VAL A 44 -3.56 15.21 7.55
CA VAL A 44 -4.73 16.09 7.38
C VAL A 44 -5.41 16.33 8.72
N ARG A 45 -5.61 15.30 9.54
CA ARG A 45 -6.20 15.42 10.89
C ARG A 45 -5.32 16.26 11.83
N VAL A 46 -3.99 16.14 11.74
CA VAL A 46 -3.06 16.97 12.52
C VAL A 46 -3.22 18.44 12.14
N PHE A 47 -3.31 18.78 10.85
CA PHE A 47 -3.55 20.16 10.42
C PHE A 47 -4.89 20.70 10.92
N TYR A 48 -5.96 19.91 10.88
CA TYR A 48 -7.26 20.33 11.46
C TYR A 48 -7.17 20.55 12.98
N ALA A 49 -6.45 19.69 13.70
CA ALA A 49 -6.23 19.87 15.14
C ALA A 49 -5.43 21.15 15.46
N LEU A 50 -4.56 21.57 14.56
CA LEU A 50 -3.82 22.83 14.63
C LEU A 50 -4.63 24.07 14.19
N GLY A 51 -5.91 23.90 13.86
CA GLY A 51 -6.80 24.97 13.37
C GLY A 51 -6.53 25.40 11.92
N ASP A 52 -5.74 24.65 11.17
CA ASP A 52 -5.38 24.95 9.77
C ASP A 52 -6.06 23.99 8.79
N GLY A 53 -7.30 24.27 8.44
CA GLY A 53 -8.01 23.56 7.40
C GLY A 53 -7.63 24.01 5.97
N THR A 54 -7.01 25.18 5.84
CA THR A 54 -6.73 25.77 4.51
C THR A 54 -5.55 25.12 3.81
N THR A 55 -4.51 24.72 4.55
CA THR A 55 -3.33 24.07 3.98
C THR A 55 -3.67 22.71 3.36
N PRO A 56 -4.32 21.75 4.06
CA PRO A 56 -4.69 20.48 3.44
C PRO A 56 -5.72 20.64 2.31
N PHE A 57 -6.64 21.63 2.42
CA PHE A 57 -7.58 21.92 1.35
C PHE A 57 -6.88 22.36 0.05
N ARG A 58 -5.96 23.32 0.13
CA ARG A 58 -5.20 23.82 -1.04
C ARG A 58 -4.34 22.73 -1.66
N LEU A 59 -3.68 21.91 -0.85
CA LEU A 59 -2.87 20.78 -1.36
C LEU A 59 -3.74 19.71 -2.00
N SER A 60 -4.93 19.44 -1.46
CA SER A 60 -5.87 18.50 -2.08
C SER A 60 -6.40 19.04 -3.41
N LEU A 61 -6.71 20.32 -3.51
CA LEU A 61 -7.15 20.94 -4.77
C LEU A 61 -6.05 20.89 -5.83
N ALA A 62 -4.81 21.22 -5.48
CA ALA A 62 -3.66 21.07 -6.37
C ALA A 62 -3.44 19.60 -6.77
N GLY A 63 -3.61 18.67 -5.80
CA GLY A 63 -3.54 17.23 -6.04
C GLY A 63 -4.56 16.75 -7.07
N ILE A 64 -5.81 17.25 -7.04
CA ILE A 64 -6.83 16.92 -8.04
C ILE A 64 -6.38 17.35 -9.44
N GLY A 65 -5.88 18.58 -9.59
CA GLY A 65 -5.38 19.06 -10.87
C GLY A 65 -4.19 18.24 -11.40
N LEU A 66 -3.25 17.91 -10.52
CA LEU A 66 -2.11 17.05 -10.87
C LEU A 66 -2.55 15.62 -11.18
N ASN A 67 -3.57 15.08 -10.49
CA ASN A 67 -4.08 13.74 -10.77
C ASN A 67 -4.55 13.61 -12.22
N VAL A 68 -5.28 14.60 -12.73
CA VAL A 68 -5.73 14.61 -14.13
C VAL A 68 -4.54 14.52 -15.10
N VAL A 69 -3.45 15.25 -14.83
CA VAL A 69 -2.23 15.19 -15.64
C VAL A 69 -1.54 13.82 -15.54
N PHE A 70 -1.41 13.29 -14.35
CA PHE A 70 -0.79 11.97 -14.14
C PHE A 70 -1.65 10.84 -14.72
N ASP A 71 -2.98 10.92 -14.60
CA ASP A 71 -3.89 9.97 -15.23
C ASP A 71 -3.67 9.95 -16.74
N TRP A 72 -3.63 11.12 -17.36
CA TRP A 72 -3.38 11.24 -18.80
C TRP A 72 -2.03 10.66 -19.22
N LEU A 73 -0.97 10.93 -18.43
CA LEU A 73 0.39 10.44 -18.74
C LEU A 73 0.53 8.93 -18.55
N LEU A 74 -0.07 8.36 -17.49
CA LEU A 74 0.16 6.96 -17.10
C LEU A 74 -0.83 5.98 -17.72
N VAL A 75 -2.00 6.43 -18.11
CA VAL A 75 -2.99 5.59 -18.82
C VAL A 75 -2.60 5.37 -20.28
N GLY A 76 -1.90 6.30 -20.91
CA GLY A 76 -1.49 6.23 -22.30
C GLY A 76 -2.11 7.32 -23.19
N GLY A 77 -2.89 8.25 -22.61
CA GLY A 77 -3.50 9.38 -23.29
C GLY A 77 -4.51 9.01 -24.39
N PRO A 78 -5.29 9.97 -24.89
CA PRO A 78 -6.15 9.77 -26.04
C PRO A 78 -5.36 9.79 -27.35
N THR A 79 -5.83 9.05 -28.34
CA THR A 79 -5.31 9.14 -29.71
C THR A 79 -5.48 10.56 -30.26
N PRO A 80 -4.53 11.16 -31.03
CA PRO A 80 -3.32 10.51 -31.58
C PRO A 80 -2.08 10.55 -30.67
N TRP A 81 -2.16 11.07 -29.45
CA TRP A 81 -1.00 11.32 -28.60
C TRP A 81 -0.62 10.13 -27.71
N GLY A 82 -1.49 9.12 -27.58
CA GLY A 82 -1.24 7.93 -26.76
C GLY A 82 0.01 7.16 -27.17
N ASP A 83 0.28 7.04 -28.47
CA ASP A 83 1.43 6.33 -29.02
C ASP A 83 2.77 7.05 -28.78
N GLN A 84 2.75 8.33 -28.42
CA GLN A 84 3.94 9.15 -28.17
C GLN A 84 4.32 9.19 -26.67
N LEU A 85 3.47 8.69 -25.81
CA LEU A 85 3.74 8.69 -24.37
C LEU A 85 4.66 7.51 -23.98
N PRO A 86 5.66 7.76 -23.11
CA PRO A 86 6.64 6.75 -22.72
C PRO A 86 6.04 5.63 -21.88
N PHE A 87 4.83 5.83 -21.35
CA PHE A 87 4.14 4.88 -20.45
C PHE A 87 2.69 4.68 -20.90
N SER A 88 2.28 3.42 -20.98
CA SER A 88 0.90 3.02 -21.23
C SER A 88 0.53 1.86 -20.32
N PHE A 89 0.22 2.17 -19.05
CA PHE A 89 -0.15 1.15 -18.07
C PHE A 89 -1.66 0.81 -18.13
N GLY A 90 -2.45 1.49 -18.95
CA GLY A 90 -3.89 1.31 -19.00
C GLY A 90 -4.57 1.58 -17.66
N ALA A 91 -5.55 0.75 -17.29
CA ALA A 91 -6.30 0.94 -16.05
C ALA A 91 -5.44 0.94 -14.75
N PRO A 92 -4.40 0.12 -14.58
CA PRO A 92 -3.46 0.28 -13.46
C PRO A 92 -2.78 1.64 -13.40
N GLY A 93 -2.62 2.33 -14.52
CA GLY A 93 -2.08 3.70 -14.58
C GLY A 93 -2.88 4.71 -13.76
N LEU A 94 -4.22 4.62 -13.75
CA LEU A 94 -5.10 5.46 -12.91
C LEU A 94 -4.78 5.30 -11.42
N VAL A 95 -4.58 4.07 -10.98
CA VAL A 95 -4.24 3.80 -9.58
C VAL A 95 -2.86 4.32 -9.24
N LEU A 96 -1.88 4.11 -10.13
CA LEU A 96 -0.51 4.62 -9.95
C LEU A 96 -0.47 6.15 -9.91
N ALA A 97 -1.25 6.83 -10.76
CA ALA A 97 -1.40 8.28 -10.70
C ALA A 97 -1.91 8.73 -9.33
N THR A 98 -3.00 8.12 -8.86
CA THR A 98 -3.57 8.43 -7.54
C THR A 98 -2.58 8.14 -6.41
N VAL A 99 -1.83 7.04 -6.47
CA VAL A 99 -0.76 6.72 -5.51
C VAL A 99 0.33 7.78 -5.52
N ALA A 100 0.81 8.18 -6.71
CA ALA A 100 1.82 9.22 -6.84
C ALA A 100 1.36 10.56 -6.23
N ILE A 101 0.12 10.98 -6.50
CA ILE A 101 -0.45 12.19 -5.92
C ILE A 101 -0.57 12.10 -4.40
N ASN A 102 -0.96 10.94 -3.86
CA ASN A 102 -1.02 10.78 -2.41
C ASN A 102 0.37 10.85 -1.76
N VAL A 103 1.39 10.26 -2.38
CA VAL A 103 2.79 10.38 -1.93
C VAL A 103 3.24 11.84 -1.96
N LEU A 104 3.00 12.55 -3.06
CA LEU A 104 3.37 13.96 -3.20
C LEU A 104 2.64 14.84 -2.19
N THR A 105 1.34 14.63 -1.99
CA THR A 105 0.54 15.38 -1.02
C THR A 105 0.99 15.08 0.41
N CYS A 106 1.29 13.81 0.73
CA CYS A 106 1.84 13.42 2.02
C CYS A 106 3.19 14.12 2.29
N ALA A 107 4.10 14.09 1.32
CA ALA A 107 5.38 14.77 1.42
C ALA A 107 5.23 16.28 1.60
N ALA A 108 4.34 16.92 0.83
CA ALA A 108 4.07 18.35 0.95
C ALA A 108 3.49 18.73 2.32
N LEU A 109 2.56 17.92 2.86
CA LEU A 109 2.02 18.12 4.21
C LEU A 109 3.11 17.94 5.28
N LEU A 110 3.94 16.91 5.17
CA LEU A 110 5.06 16.69 6.10
C LEU A 110 6.03 17.86 6.10
N LEU A 111 6.44 18.34 4.94
CA LEU A 111 7.35 19.48 4.82
C LEU A 111 6.72 20.76 5.42
N ARG A 112 5.43 21.01 5.16
CA ARG A 112 4.72 22.14 5.76
C ARG A 112 4.61 22.02 7.27
N LEU A 113 4.35 20.82 7.78
CA LEU A 113 4.27 20.55 9.21
C LEU A 113 5.64 20.72 9.89
N GLN A 114 6.71 20.22 9.25
CA GLN A 114 8.08 20.42 9.72
C GLN A 114 8.43 21.90 9.84
N HIS A 115 8.16 22.69 8.80
CA HIS A 115 8.40 24.14 8.84
C HIS A 115 7.58 24.89 9.90
N ARG A 116 6.44 24.34 10.30
CA ARG A 116 5.57 24.95 11.29
C ARG A 116 5.96 24.63 12.73
N LEU A 117 6.40 23.38 12.96
CA LEU A 117 6.69 22.87 14.30
C LEU A 117 8.18 22.85 14.62
N ASP A 118 9.04 22.76 13.61
CA ASP A 118 10.52 22.70 13.64
C ASP A 118 11.13 21.64 14.59
N ILE A 119 10.30 20.65 15.00
CA ILE A 119 10.65 19.63 16.00
C ILE A 119 10.36 18.18 15.55
N LEU A 120 9.97 17.97 14.28
CA LEU A 120 9.61 16.62 13.84
C LEU A 120 10.85 15.76 13.61
N PRO A 121 10.91 14.54 14.18
CA PRO A 121 12.04 13.64 14.00
C PRO A 121 11.95 12.88 12.66
N LEU A 122 11.95 13.62 11.54
CA LEU A 122 11.76 13.06 10.21
C LEU A 122 12.80 12.00 9.84
N THR A 123 14.04 12.15 10.31
CA THR A 123 15.11 11.18 10.08
C THR A 123 14.82 9.84 10.78
N THR A 124 14.33 9.89 12.02
CA THR A 124 13.94 8.70 12.77
C THR A 124 12.77 8.00 12.07
N TRP A 125 11.74 8.74 11.67
CA TRP A 125 10.59 8.17 10.96
C TRP A 125 10.97 7.57 9.61
N ALA A 126 11.90 8.20 8.87
CA ALA A 126 12.40 7.65 7.61
C ALA A 126 13.16 6.33 7.82
N VAL A 127 13.96 6.25 8.88
CA VAL A 127 14.68 5.01 9.25
C VAL A 127 13.68 3.90 9.64
N ASP A 128 12.68 4.22 10.47
CA ASP A 128 11.69 3.23 10.90
C ASP A 128 10.80 2.79 9.74
N ALA A 129 10.40 3.70 8.85
CA ALA A 129 9.74 3.35 7.60
C ALA A 129 10.60 2.44 6.71
N GLY A 130 11.91 2.71 6.61
CA GLY A 130 12.86 1.84 5.90
C GLY A 130 12.93 0.44 6.52
N ARG A 131 13.01 0.34 7.84
CA ARG A 131 12.97 -0.94 8.57
C ARG A 131 11.67 -1.71 8.32
N LEU A 132 10.53 -1.03 8.33
CA LEU A 132 9.24 -1.62 8.01
C LEU A 132 9.17 -2.13 6.57
N CYS A 133 9.72 -1.37 5.61
CA CYS A 133 9.82 -1.81 4.22
C CYS A 133 10.69 -3.08 4.09
N VAL A 134 11.82 -3.13 4.76
CA VAL A 134 12.70 -4.31 4.78
C VAL A 134 11.97 -5.51 5.39
N ALA A 135 11.32 -5.33 6.54
CA ALA A 135 10.54 -6.39 7.17
C ALA A 135 9.38 -6.86 6.26
N GLY A 136 8.72 -5.92 5.58
CA GLY A 136 7.64 -6.22 4.64
C GLY A 136 8.10 -7.06 3.46
N VAL A 137 9.21 -6.67 2.82
CA VAL A 137 9.79 -7.42 1.70
C VAL A 137 10.28 -8.79 2.18
N ALA A 138 10.99 -8.85 3.30
CA ALA A 138 11.52 -10.10 3.85
C ALA A 138 10.43 -11.08 4.30
N GLY A 139 9.26 -10.59 4.75
CA GLY A 139 8.09 -11.42 5.02
C GLY A 139 7.33 -11.83 3.76
N ALA A 140 7.22 -10.92 2.78
CA ALA A 140 6.47 -11.15 1.55
C ALA A 140 7.15 -12.16 0.60
N LEU A 141 8.48 -12.16 0.52
CA LEU A 141 9.23 -13.07 -0.36
C LEU A 141 8.99 -14.55 -0.04
N PRO A 142 9.16 -15.03 1.21
CA PRO A 142 8.86 -16.43 1.54
C PRO A 142 7.38 -16.78 1.37
N ALA A 143 6.47 -15.85 1.66
CA ALA A 143 5.04 -16.04 1.44
C ALA A 143 4.71 -16.20 -0.04
N TRP A 144 5.35 -15.43 -0.91
CA TRP A 144 5.22 -15.55 -2.36
C TRP A 144 5.82 -16.86 -2.86
N LEU A 145 7.01 -17.24 -2.38
CA LEU A 145 7.64 -18.53 -2.73
C LEU A 145 6.76 -19.70 -2.34
N LEU A 146 6.23 -19.72 -1.11
CA LEU A 146 5.30 -20.76 -0.66
C LEU A 146 4.07 -20.83 -1.58
N SER A 147 3.50 -19.69 -1.93
CA SER A 147 2.34 -19.59 -2.81
C SER A 147 2.63 -20.08 -4.23
N SER A 148 3.86 -19.92 -4.74
CA SER A 148 4.21 -20.24 -6.13
C SER A 148 4.80 -21.63 -6.32
N VAL A 149 5.50 -22.17 -5.32
CA VAL A 149 6.21 -23.46 -5.42
C VAL A 149 5.33 -24.63 -5.00
N VAL A 150 4.47 -24.44 -4.01
CA VAL A 150 3.59 -25.51 -3.52
C VAL A 150 2.43 -25.71 -4.48
N GLN A 151 2.17 -26.97 -4.82
CA GLN A 151 1.01 -27.36 -5.61
C GLN A 151 -0.23 -27.39 -4.72
N TRP A 152 -1.07 -26.37 -4.88
CA TRP A 152 -2.30 -26.23 -4.11
C TRP A 152 -3.44 -27.02 -4.75
N PRO A 153 -4.37 -27.60 -3.97
CA PRO A 153 -5.57 -28.23 -4.51
C PRO A 153 -6.33 -27.26 -5.41
N GLN A 154 -6.93 -27.79 -6.47
CA GLN A 154 -7.74 -26.94 -7.37
C GLN A 154 -9.08 -26.57 -6.72
N GLY A 155 -9.60 -25.39 -7.10
CA GLY A 155 -10.88 -24.88 -6.63
C GLY A 155 -10.77 -23.91 -5.44
N THR A 156 -11.94 -23.47 -4.95
CA THR A 156 -12.05 -22.41 -3.93
C THR A 156 -11.35 -22.77 -2.61
N ILE A 157 -11.43 -24.04 -2.20
CA ILE A 157 -10.79 -24.50 -0.95
C ILE A 157 -9.27 -24.41 -1.05
N GLY A 158 -8.70 -24.85 -2.16
CA GLY A 158 -7.26 -24.76 -2.40
C GLY A 158 -6.78 -23.30 -2.43
N GLY A 159 -7.52 -22.41 -3.09
CA GLY A 159 -7.23 -20.98 -3.09
C GLY A 159 -7.30 -20.35 -1.67
N LEU A 160 -8.29 -20.73 -0.87
CA LEU A 160 -8.40 -20.30 0.53
C LEU A 160 -7.21 -20.77 1.38
N LEU A 161 -6.82 -22.04 1.24
CA LEU A 161 -5.64 -22.58 1.93
C LEU A 161 -4.37 -21.88 1.50
N GLN A 162 -4.18 -21.65 0.21
CA GLN A 162 -3.04 -20.92 -0.35
C GLN A 162 -2.92 -19.52 0.24
N VAL A 163 -4.01 -18.75 0.19
CA VAL A 163 -4.03 -17.37 0.72
C VAL A 163 -3.81 -17.34 2.22
N SER A 164 -4.50 -18.24 2.97
CA SER A 164 -4.43 -18.25 4.43
C SER A 164 -3.05 -18.66 4.93
N LEU A 165 -2.48 -19.75 4.42
CA LEU A 165 -1.18 -20.26 4.88
C LEU A 165 -0.03 -19.35 4.44
N SER A 166 -0.01 -18.91 3.17
CA SER A 166 1.02 -18.01 2.69
C SER A 166 0.91 -16.63 3.33
N GLY A 167 -0.32 -16.13 3.54
CA GLY A 167 -0.56 -14.87 4.22
C GLY A 167 -0.15 -14.92 5.69
N ALA A 168 -0.51 -16.00 6.41
CA ALA A 168 -0.10 -16.19 7.80
C ALA A 168 1.43 -16.28 7.93
N LEU A 169 2.11 -17.01 7.05
CA LEU A 169 3.58 -17.07 7.03
C LEU A 169 4.19 -15.68 6.84
N GLY A 170 3.69 -14.91 5.86
CA GLY A 170 4.17 -13.56 5.59
C GLY A 170 4.00 -12.62 6.79
N LEU A 171 2.84 -12.66 7.44
CA LEU A 171 2.56 -11.85 8.63
C LEU A 171 3.43 -12.24 9.84
N VAL A 172 3.62 -13.53 10.08
CA VAL A 172 4.49 -14.01 11.17
C VAL A 172 5.93 -13.58 10.93
N LEU A 173 6.46 -13.75 9.71
CA LEU A 173 7.81 -13.33 9.36
C LEU A 173 7.96 -11.82 9.43
N PHE A 174 7.00 -11.05 8.94
CA PHE A 174 6.97 -9.60 9.09
C PHE A 174 7.06 -9.18 10.56
N GLY A 175 6.23 -9.79 11.42
CA GLY A 175 6.25 -9.52 12.86
C GLY A 175 7.60 -9.87 13.51
N LEU A 176 8.15 -11.05 13.22
CA LEU A 176 9.45 -11.49 13.76
C LEU A 176 10.59 -10.57 13.29
N ILE A 177 10.67 -10.27 12.00
CA ILE A 177 11.72 -9.42 11.45
C ILE A 177 11.56 -7.98 11.95
N GLY A 178 10.33 -7.47 12.04
CA GLY A 178 10.05 -6.14 12.58
C GLY A 178 10.49 -6.01 14.05
N THR A 179 10.28 -7.05 14.88
CA THR A 179 10.77 -7.05 16.25
C THR A 179 12.30 -7.10 16.33
N VAL A 180 12.95 -7.90 15.45
CA VAL A 180 14.42 -7.99 15.38
C VAL A 180 15.05 -6.67 14.92
N LEU A 181 14.41 -5.98 13.97
CA LEU A 181 14.85 -4.66 13.49
C LEU A 181 14.59 -3.53 14.49
N GLY A 182 13.95 -3.82 15.61
CA GLY A 182 13.70 -2.87 16.68
C GLY A 182 12.64 -1.82 16.34
N VAL A 183 11.64 -2.18 15.52
CA VAL A 183 10.53 -1.28 15.20
C VAL A 183 9.59 -1.20 16.40
N PRO A 184 9.44 0.00 17.04
CA PRO A 184 8.71 0.13 18.31
C PRO A 184 7.26 -0.33 18.21
N GLU A 185 6.58 0.04 17.12
CA GLU A 185 5.17 -0.27 16.89
C GLU A 185 4.90 -1.78 16.81
N VAL A 186 5.84 -2.53 16.21
CA VAL A 186 5.74 -4.00 16.10
C VAL A 186 5.97 -4.65 17.46
N GLN A 187 6.91 -4.14 18.25
CA GLN A 187 7.18 -4.64 19.59
C GLN A 187 6.00 -4.40 20.54
N ASP A 188 5.39 -3.21 20.48
CA ASP A 188 4.22 -2.85 21.28
C ASP A 188 3.00 -3.72 20.95
N LEU A 189 2.75 -3.99 19.67
CA LEU A 189 1.70 -4.90 19.23
C LEU A 189 1.94 -6.32 19.75
N GLY A 190 3.16 -6.84 19.61
CA GLY A 190 3.53 -8.15 20.14
C GLY A 190 3.34 -8.26 21.66
N GLY A 191 3.78 -7.25 22.40
CA GLY A 191 3.61 -7.16 23.85
C GLY A 191 2.15 -7.10 24.28
N SER A 192 1.32 -6.37 23.56
CA SER A 192 -0.12 -6.24 23.86
C SER A 192 -0.89 -7.54 23.62
N LEU A 193 -0.56 -8.27 22.57
CA LEU A 193 -1.13 -9.58 22.27
C LEU A 193 -0.75 -10.61 23.34
N LEU A 194 0.53 -10.69 23.73
CA LEU A 194 0.99 -11.61 24.76
C LEU A 194 0.34 -11.34 26.12
N ARG A 195 0.12 -10.08 26.50
CA ARG A 195 -0.60 -9.72 27.74
C ARG A 195 -2.05 -10.21 27.71
N ARG A 196 -2.76 -10.10 26.58
CA ARG A 196 -4.15 -10.59 26.48
C ARG A 196 -4.28 -12.11 26.60
N PHE A 197 -3.29 -12.87 26.15
CA PHE A 197 -3.28 -14.33 26.32
C PHE A 197 -2.88 -14.79 27.74
N ARG A 198 -2.17 -13.94 28.49
CA ARG A 198 -1.72 -14.26 29.87
C ARG A 198 -2.77 -13.92 30.92
N THR A 199 -3.80 -13.15 30.60
CA THR A 199 -4.89 -12.74 31.51
C THR A 199 -6.19 -13.53 31.29
N ARG A 200 -6.15 -14.60 30.48
CA ARG A 200 -7.17 -15.64 30.38
C ARG A 200 -6.65 -16.96 30.89
#